data_39b077fdbdc0e850e291ffe158cff881
#
_entry.id   39b077fdbdc0e850e291ffe158cff881
#
_cell.length_a   1.000
_cell.length_b   1.000
_cell.length_c   1.000
_cell.angle_alpha   90.00
_cell.angle_beta   90.00
_cell.angle_gamma   90.00
#
_symmetry.space_group_name_H-M   'P 1'
#
loop_
_entity.id
_entity.type
_entity.pdbx_description
1 polymer ?
#
loop_
_entity_poly.entity_id
_entity_poly.type
_entity_poly.pdbx_seq_one_letter_code
_entity_poly.pdbx_strand_id
1 'polypeptide(L)'
;MQNYKKIMYFHPTLLFFLYFCGALLIYIDMPSRPQLLIGVLLILLGGMIYLSFRPTSLLLFHVLDGLGVMPLMASWRDWVADWQPSEFVVYSLPGGLWAASYILLTYPLLHRQQAWLRIAIAGSVPALGIVSELLQQGGILPGVFDIADLCCYAVPLLLLIIFETSKNNEIWQTSLTASTASN
;
A
#
# COMPACT_ATOMS: atom_id res chain seq x y z
N MET A 1 -30.86 8.50 9.47
CA MET A 1 -30.79 7.11 9.00
C MET A 1 -29.57 6.79 8.11
N GLN A 2 -28.80 7.74 7.62
CA GLN A 2 -27.59 7.51 6.77
C GLN A 2 -26.35 7.03 7.53
N ASN A 3 -26.20 7.35 8.82
CA ASN A 3 -24.97 7.01 9.58
C ASN A 3 -24.84 5.53 9.95
N TYR A 4 -25.93 4.78 10.10
CA TYR A 4 -25.86 3.35 10.45
C TYR A 4 -25.43 2.45 9.27
N LYS A 5 -25.73 2.83 8.02
CA LYS A 5 -25.24 2.08 6.85
C LYS A 5 -23.72 2.18 6.70
N LYS A 6 -23.11 3.32 7.02
CA LYS A 6 -21.65 3.54 6.93
C LYS A 6 -20.87 2.65 7.91
N ILE A 7 -21.42 2.43 9.12
CA ILE A 7 -20.77 1.58 10.15
C ILE A 7 -20.85 0.09 9.77
N MET A 8 -21.93 -0.36 9.14
CA MET A 8 -22.13 -1.77 8.79
C MET A 8 -21.25 -2.24 7.62
N TYR A 9 -20.82 -1.34 6.73
CA TYR A 9 -19.86 -1.64 5.65
C TYR A 9 -18.39 -1.57 6.09
N PHE A 10 -18.10 -0.98 7.25
CA PHE A 10 -16.74 -0.84 7.76
C PHE A 10 -16.16 -2.17 8.28
N HIS A 11 -17.00 -3.07 8.77
CA HIS A 11 -16.56 -4.33 9.40
C HIS A 11 -15.87 -5.32 8.44
N PRO A 12 -16.41 -5.65 7.27
CA PRO A 12 -15.72 -6.56 6.33
C PRO A 12 -14.50 -5.94 5.68
N THR A 13 -14.50 -4.63 5.41
CA THR A 13 -13.34 -3.92 4.88
C THR A 13 -12.20 -3.82 5.88
N LEU A 14 -12.51 -3.63 7.17
CA LEU A 14 -11.52 -3.64 8.24
C LEU A 14 -10.87 -5.02 8.40
N LEU A 15 -11.65 -6.11 8.35
CA LEU A 15 -11.13 -7.47 8.41
C LEU A 15 -10.24 -7.79 7.21
N PHE A 16 -10.65 -7.42 6.00
CA PHE A 16 -9.83 -7.57 4.81
C PHE A 16 -8.51 -6.79 4.93
N PHE A 17 -8.58 -5.57 5.45
CA PHE A 17 -7.43 -4.72 5.68
C PHE A 17 -6.47 -5.31 6.71
N LEU A 18 -6.98 -5.82 7.86
CA LEU A 18 -6.17 -6.49 8.87
C LEU A 18 -5.52 -7.78 8.35
N TYR A 19 -6.25 -8.55 7.53
CA TYR A 19 -5.68 -9.72 6.85
C TYR A 19 -4.55 -9.34 5.89
N PHE A 20 -4.77 -8.30 5.08
CA PHE A 20 -3.76 -7.74 4.19
C PHE A 20 -2.51 -7.27 4.95
N CYS A 21 -2.70 -6.61 6.10
CA CYS A 21 -1.61 -6.17 6.97
C CYS A 21 -0.80 -7.35 7.53
N GLY A 22 -1.47 -8.38 8.03
CA GLY A 22 -0.81 -9.60 8.51
C GLY A 22 -0.01 -10.29 7.40
N ALA A 23 -0.57 -10.39 6.21
CA ALA A 23 0.12 -10.92 5.04
C ALA A 23 1.37 -10.11 4.68
N LEU A 24 1.30 -8.77 4.71
CA LEU A 24 2.44 -7.91 4.40
C LEU A 24 3.63 -8.14 5.32
N LEU A 25 3.42 -8.34 6.63
CA LEU A 25 4.50 -8.67 7.57
C LEU A 25 5.23 -9.96 7.21
N ILE A 26 4.48 -10.99 6.83
CA ILE A 26 5.07 -12.27 6.40
C ILE A 26 5.90 -12.06 5.12
N TYR A 27 5.43 -11.25 4.19
CA TYR A 27 6.08 -11.03 2.91
C TYR A 27 7.33 -10.14 2.98
N ILE A 28 7.44 -9.24 3.93
CA ILE A 28 8.66 -8.42 4.13
C ILE A 28 9.86 -9.30 4.54
N ASP A 29 9.64 -10.39 5.29
CA ASP A 29 10.70 -11.30 5.74
C ASP A 29 11.03 -12.43 4.74
N MET A 30 10.33 -12.52 3.62
CA MET A 30 10.57 -13.55 2.61
C MET A 30 11.89 -13.34 1.84
N PRO A 31 12.45 -14.41 1.24
CA PRO A 31 13.54 -14.27 0.27
C PRO A 31 13.19 -13.27 -0.84
N SER A 32 14.17 -12.54 -1.34
CA SER A 32 13.97 -11.39 -2.26
C SER A 32 13.11 -11.70 -3.51
N ARG A 33 13.20 -12.92 -4.07
CA ARG A 33 12.47 -13.27 -5.31
C ARG A 33 10.94 -13.32 -5.15
N PRO A 34 10.34 -14.08 -4.20
CA PRO A 34 8.90 -14.05 -3.99
C PRO A 34 8.40 -12.67 -3.52
N GLN A 35 9.19 -11.95 -2.74
CA GLN A 35 8.86 -10.59 -2.31
C GLN A 35 8.70 -9.64 -3.50
N LEU A 36 9.62 -9.66 -4.46
CA LEU A 36 9.52 -8.87 -5.70
C LEU A 36 8.31 -9.27 -6.53
N LEU A 37 8.04 -10.58 -6.68
CA LEU A 37 6.88 -11.06 -7.44
C LEU A 37 5.57 -10.55 -6.83
N ILE A 38 5.44 -10.64 -5.51
CA ILE A 38 4.25 -10.16 -4.80
C ILE A 38 4.11 -8.64 -4.93
N GLY A 39 5.21 -7.88 -4.82
CA GLY A 39 5.22 -6.46 -5.08
C GLY A 39 4.67 -6.12 -6.47
N VAL A 40 5.12 -6.81 -7.51
CA VAL A 40 4.60 -6.63 -8.88
C VAL A 40 3.11 -6.99 -8.95
N LEU A 41 2.68 -8.09 -8.34
CA LEU A 41 1.26 -8.48 -8.34
C LEU A 41 0.38 -7.44 -7.65
N LEU A 42 0.83 -6.84 -6.55
CA LEU A 42 0.08 -5.78 -5.85
C LEU A 42 -0.06 -4.50 -6.68
N ILE A 43 1.01 -4.09 -7.40
CA ILE A 43 0.92 -2.90 -8.26
C ILE A 43 -0.03 -3.14 -9.44
N LEU A 44 -0.01 -4.35 -10.01
CA LEU A 44 -0.92 -4.73 -11.09
C LEU A 44 -2.37 -4.79 -10.59
N LEU A 45 -2.61 -5.38 -9.42
CA LEU A 45 -3.95 -5.45 -8.83
C LEU A 45 -4.51 -4.05 -8.52
N GLY A 46 -3.71 -3.17 -7.91
CA GLY A 46 -4.09 -1.78 -7.67
C GLY A 46 -4.37 -1.03 -8.97
N GLY A 47 -3.53 -1.24 -9.99
CA GLY A 47 -3.72 -0.70 -11.33
C GLY A 47 -5.00 -1.20 -12.01
N MET A 48 -5.28 -2.49 -11.92
CA MET A 48 -6.51 -3.09 -12.46
C MET A 48 -7.76 -2.48 -11.82
N ILE A 49 -7.81 -2.37 -10.49
CA ILE A 49 -8.94 -1.74 -9.78
C ILE A 49 -9.08 -0.28 -10.23
N TYR A 50 -7.98 0.46 -10.26
CA TYR A 50 -7.96 1.87 -10.67
C TYR A 50 -8.51 2.06 -12.08
N LEU A 51 -8.02 1.28 -13.04
CA LEU A 51 -8.42 1.36 -14.45
C LEU A 51 -9.87 0.91 -14.68
N SER A 52 -10.37 -0.03 -13.88
CA SER A 52 -11.74 -0.56 -14.01
C SER A 52 -12.80 0.44 -13.54
N PHE A 53 -12.57 1.12 -12.41
CA PHE A 53 -13.64 1.80 -11.70
C PHE A 53 -13.45 3.32 -11.54
N ARG A 54 -12.24 3.85 -11.77
CA ARG A 54 -12.01 5.31 -11.66
C ARG A 54 -12.56 6.07 -12.89
N PRO A 55 -12.92 7.36 -12.71
CA PRO A 55 -13.34 8.21 -13.84
C PRO A 55 -12.27 8.35 -14.91
N THR A 56 -12.67 8.28 -16.18
CA THR A 56 -11.75 8.40 -17.34
C THR A 56 -11.20 9.81 -17.56
N SER A 57 -11.68 10.81 -16.80
CA SER A 57 -11.17 12.18 -16.82
C SER A 57 -9.80 12.35 -16.13
N LEU A 58 -9.28 11.31 -15.46
CA LEU A 58 -8.01 11.37 -14.76
C LEU A 58 -6.81 11.32 -15.73
N LEU A 59 -5.69 11.94 -15.33
CA LEU A 59 -4.49 12.07 -16.14
C LEU A 59 -4.00 10.74 -16.77
N LEU A 60 -4.07 9.65 -16.00
CA LEU A 60 -3.65 8.33 -16.49
C LEU A 60 -4.42 7.90 -17.75
N PHE A 61 -5.72 8.16 -17.81
CA PHE A 61 -6.53 7.80 -18.97
C PHE A 61 -6.19 8.65 -20.20
N HIS A 62 -5.80 9.92 -20.02
CA HIS A 62 -5.29 10.74 -21.13
C HIS A 62 -3.98 10.18 -21.70
N VAL A 63 -3.09 9.66 -20.84
CA VAL A 63 -1.87 8.99 -21.28
C VAL A 63 -2.20 7.71 -22.04
N LEU A 64 -3.14 6.88 -21.55
CA LEU A 64 -3.58 5.65 -22.22
C LEU A 64 -4.27 5.92 -23.55
N ASP A 65 -5.00 7.03 -23.67
CA ASP A 65 -5.61 7.48 -24.92
C ASP A 65 -4.54 7.84 -25.93
N GLY A 66 -3.53 8.62 -25.52
CA GLY A 66 -2.36 8.94 -26.36
C GLY A 66 -1.57 7.70 -26.82
N LEU A 67 -1.62 6.60 -26.07
CA LEU A 67 -1.00 5.32 -26.42
C LEU A 67 -1.93 4.41 -27.26
N GLY A 68 -3.17 4.83 -27.54
CA GLY A 68 -4.14 4.05 -28.31
C GLY A 68 -4.71 2.81 -27.58
N VAL A 69 -4.60 2.76 -26.24
CA VAL A 69 -5.03 1.62 -25.41
C VAL A 69 -6.50 1.75 -24.99
N MET A 70 -7.11 2.94 -25.14
CA MET A 70 -8.48 3.20 -24.70
C MET A 70 -9.56 2.25 -25.23
N PRO A 71 -9.55 1.80 -26.51
CA PRO A 71 -10.55 0.84 -26.97
C PRO A 71 -10.52 -0.50 -26.23
N LEU A 72 -9.31 -0.98 -25.85
CA LEU A 72 -9.15 -2.20 -25.03
C LEU A 72 -9.68 -1.95 -23.61
N MET A 73 -9.39 -0.80 -23.04
CA MET A 73 -9.88 -0.40 -21.72
C MET A 73 -11.41 -0.27 -21.70
N ALA A 74 -12.03 0.28 -22.74
CA ALA A 74 -13.48 0.37 -22.84
C ALA A 74 -14.12 -1.03 -22.80
N SER A 75 -13.64 -1.97 -23.64
CA SER A 75 -14.13 -3.36 -23.64
C SER A 75 -13.97 -4.05 -22.29
N TRP A 76 -12.86 -3.83 -21.60
CA TRP A 76 -12.64 -4.35 -20.25
C TRP A 76 -13.63 -3.75 -19.24
N ARG A 77 -13.84 -2.43 -19.27
CA ARG A 77 -14.78 -1.74 -18.39
C ARG A 77 -16.22 -2.18 -18.60
N ASP A 78 -16.62 -2.42 -19.86
CA ASP A 78 -17.93 -2.96 -20.18
C ASP A 78 -18.12 -4.36 -19.58
N TRP A 79 -17.07 -5.19 -19.59
CA TRP A 79 -17.12 -6.53 -18.99
C TRP A 79 -17.28 -6.50 -17.47
N VAL A 80 -16.69 -5.53 -16.78
CA VAL A 80 -16.79 -5.38 -15.32
C VAL A 80 -17.90 -4.41 -14.87
N ALA A 81 -18.71 -3.90 -15.80
CA ALA A 81 -19.72 -2.85 -15.51
C ALA A 81 -20.78 -3.26 -14.48
N ASP A 82 -21.11 -4.55 -14.43
CA ASP A 82 -22.08 -5.10 -13.47
C ASP A 82 -21.53 -5.21 -12.04
N TRP A 83 -20.20 -5.10 -11.88
CA TRP A 83 -19.57 -5.10 -10.56
C TRP A 83 -19.75 -3.73 -9.89
N GLN A 84 -20.26 -3.76 -8.66
CA GLN A 84 -20.42 -2.57 -7.83
C GLN A 84 -19.56 -2.70 -6.55
N PRO A 85 -18.23 -2.55 -6.66
CA PRO A 85 -17.37 -2.60 -5.49
C PRO A 85 -17.65 -1.43 -4.54
N SER A 86 -17.31 -1.59 -3.27
CA SER A 86 -17.45 -0.52 -2.28
C SER A 86 -16.54 0.68 -2.60
N GLU A 87 -16.91 1.86 -2.13
CA GLU A 87 -16.09 3.08 -2.28
C GLU A 87 -14.65 2.87 -1.80
N PHE A 88 -14.46 2.15 -0.70
CA PHE A 88 -13.12 1.79 -0.20
C PHE A 88 -12.29 1.04 -1.25
N VAL A 89 -12.86 0.05 -1.93
CA VAL A 89 -12.15 -0.73 -2.96
C VAL A 89 -11.78 0.14 -4.15
N VAL A 90 -12.64 1.07 -4.54
CA VAL A 90 -12.43 1.93 -5.72
C VAL A 90 -11.43 3.05 -5.42
N TYR A 91 -11.54 3.67 -4.24
CA TYR A 91 -10.85 4.92 -3.95
C TYR A 91 -9.61 4.73 -3.09
N SER A 92 -9.66 3.94 -2.03
CA SER A 92 -8.59 3.83 -1.03
C SER A 92 -7.66 2.64 -1.24
N LEU A 93 -8.23 1.47 -1.56
CA LEU A 93 -7.45 0.23 -1.68
C LEU A 93 -6.31 0.30 -2.71
N PRO A 94 -6.47 0.88 -3.92
CA PRO A 94 -5.38 0.99 -4.89
C PRO A 94 -4.16 1.73 -4.33
N GLY A 95 -4.39 2.82 -3.60
CA GLY A 95 -3.32 3.58 -2.94
C GLY A 95 -2.54 2.73 -1.93
N GLY A 96 -3.23 1.97 -1.09
CA GLY A 96 -2.63 1.04 -0.14
C GLY A 96 -1.83 -0.09 -0.80
N LEU A 97 -2.39 -0.68 -1.87
CA LEU A 97 -1.70 -1.71 -2.65
C LEU A 97 -0.41 -1.18 -3.27
N TRP A 98 -0.43 0.03 -3.82
CA TRP A 98 0.76 0.66 -4.39
C TRP A 98 1.79 1.03 -3.33
N ALA A 99 1.38 1.53 -2.16
CA ALA A 99 2.27 1.81 -1.06
C ALA A 99 2.96 0.53 -0.54
N ALA A 100 2.21 -0.55 -0.35
CA ALA A 100 2.74 -1.85 0.05
C ALA A 100 3.66 -2.44 -1.04
N SER A 101 3.25 -2.36 -2.31
CA SER A 101 4.06 -2.79 -3.46
C SER A 101 5.41 -2.07 -3.47
N TYR A 102 5.41 -0.75 -3.29
CA TYR A 102 6.64 0.04 -3.27
C TYR A 102 7.60 -0.42 -2.17
N ILE A 103 7.11 -0.69 -0.96
CA ILE A 103 7.92 -1.26 0.12
C ILE A 103 8.51 -2.60 -0.30
N LEU A 104 7.69 -3.53 -0.81
CA LEU A 104 8.12 -4.87 -1.19
C LEU A 104 9.13 -4.88 -2.35
N LEU A 105 9.04 -3.91 -3.26
CA LEU A 105 9.97 -3.78 -4.38
C LEU A 105 11.29 -3.11 -3.98
N THR A 106 11.24 -2.12 -3.09
CA THR A 106 12.44 -1.34 -2.73
C THR A 106 13.22 -1.94 -1.56
N TYR A 107 12.53 -2.53 -0.57
CA TYR A 107 13.16 -3.07 0.63
C TYR A 107 14.27 -4.11 0.34
N PRO A 108 14.10 -5.10 -0.56
CA PRO A 108 15.14 -6.08 -0.88
C PRO A 108 16.39 -5.45 -1.51
N LEU A 109 16.22 -4.34 -2.24
CA LEU A 109 17.34 -3.63 -2.87
C LEU A 109 18.23 -2.93 -1.84
N LEU A 110 17.70 -2.67 -0.67
CA LEU A 110 18.34 -1.93 0.41
C LEU A 110 18.93 -2.82 1.50
N HIS A 111 19.03 -4.15 1.29
CA HIS A 111 19.45 -5.11 2.30
C HIS A 111 20.83 -4.82 2.93
N ARG A 112 21.74 -4.16 2.20
CA ARG A 112 23.09 -3.77 2.66
C ARG A 112 23.13 -2.39 3.35
N GLN A 113 22.02 -1.66 3.36
CA GLN A 113 21.95 -0.33 3.94
C GLN A 113 21.62 -0.37 5.43
N GLN A 114 21.88 0.73 6.13
CA GLN A 114 21.48 0.91 7.52
C GLN A 114 19.96 0.92 7.67
N ALA A 115 19.45 0.46 8.82
CA ALA A 115 18.00 0.33 9.08
C ALA A 115 17.23 1.64 8.85
N TRP A 116 17.75 2.77 9.32
CA TRP A 116 17.12 4.08 9.14
C TRP A 116 16.98 4.46 7.65
N LEU A 117 17.99 4.12 6.83
CA LEU A 117 17.96 4.41 5.40
C LEU A 117 16.97 3.49 4.65
N ARG A 118 16.88 2.21 5.08
CA ARG A 118 15.84 1.30 4.56
C ARG A 118 14.44 1.84 4.85
N ILE A 119 14.18 2.26 6.09
CA ILE A 119 12.89 2.87 6.48
C ILE A 119 12.63 4.15 5.67
N ALA A 120 13.61 5.04 5.56
CA ALA A 120 13.46 6.31 4.87
C ALA A 120 13.14 6.13 3.38
N ILE A 121 13.86 5.24 2.68
CA ILE A 121 13.65 5.02 1.25
C ILE A 121 12.41 4.17 0.99
N ALA A 122 12.31 2.98 1.61
CA ALA A 122 11.15 2.10 1.38
C ALA A 122 9.83 2.68 1.94
N GLY A 123 9.91 3.53 2.98
CA GLY A 123 8.75 4.23 3.55
C GLY A 123 8.40 5.55 2.86
N SER A 124 9.18 6.03 1.89
CA SER A 124 8.99 7.37 1.30
C SER A 124 7.62 7.54 0.63
N VAL A 125 7.16 6.59 -0.18
CA VAL A 125 5.87 6.68 -0.89
C VAL A 125 4.69 6.67 0.08
N PRO A 126 4.57 5.72 1.02
CA PRO A 126 3.49 5.79 1.99
C PRO A 126 3.57 7.04 2.89
N ALA A 127 4.76 7.51 3.26
CA ALA A 127 4.91 8.76 4.01
C ALA A 127 4.41 9.98 3.24
N LEU A 128 4.71 10.07 1.94
CA LEU A 128 4.18 11.12 1.07
C LEU A 128 2.65 11.03 0.93
N GLY A 129 2.08 9.82 0.86
CA GLY A 129 0.64 9.61 0.88
C GLY A 129 0.00 10.16 2.15
N ILE A 130 0.56 9.84 3.34
CA ILE A 130 0.09 10.37 4.64
C ILE A 130 0.15 11.90 4.65
N VAL A 131 1.28 12.49 4.23
CA VAL A 131 1.45 13.94 4.18
C VAL A 131 0.44 14.57 3.24
N SER A 132 0.18 13.97 2.08
CA SER A 132 -0.84 14.43 1.13
C SER A 132 -2.22 14.51 1.77
N GLU A 133 -2.66 13.43 2.48
CA GLU A 133 -3.95 13.40 3.16
C GLU A 133 -4.06 14.48 4.25
N LEU A 134 -3.01 14.65 5.05
CA LEU A 134 -2.99 15.69 6.09
C LEU A 134 -3.03 17.11 5.49
N LEU A 135 -2.38 17.34 4.36
CA LEU A 135 -2.41 18.63 3.66
C LEU A 135 -3.79 18.89 3.01
N GLN A 136 -4.49 17.85 2.55
CA GLN A 136 -5.87 17.95 2.09
C GLN A 136 -6.82 18.29 3.25
N GLN A 137 -6.63 17.66 4.42
CA GLN A 137 -7.39 18.02 5.63
C GLN A 137 -7.19 19.49 6.02
N GLY A 138 -5.97 20.01 5.87
CA GLY A 138 -5.65 21.42 6.11
C GLY A 138 -6.07 22.38 5.00
N GLY A 139 -6.68 21.89 3.89
CA GLY A 139 -7.07 22.73 2.75
C GLY A 139 -5.88 23.30 1.95
N ILE A 140 -4.67 22.79 2.15
CA ILE A 140 -3.44 23.24 1.46
C ILE A 140 -3.36 22.60 0.07
N LEU A 141 -3.73 21.32 -0.04
CA LEU A 141 -3.80 20.61 -1.31
C LEU A 141 -5.27 20.43 -1.76
N PRO A 142 -5.53 20.48 -3.07
CA PRO A 142 -6.85 20.16 -3.60
C PRO A 142 -7.15 18.67 -3.38
N GLY A 143 -8.37 18.37 -2.93
CA GLY A 143 -8.84 17.01 -2.65
C GLY A 143 -9.78 16.98 -1.46
N VAL A 144 -10.22 15.81 -1.10
CA VAL A 144 -11.07 15.55 0.06
C VAL A 144 -10.35 14.56 0.96
N PHE A 145 -10.05 14.97 2.18
CA PHE A 145 -9.46 14.08 3.18
C PHE A 145 -10.32 12.83 3.40
N ASP A 146 -9.72 11.65 3.32
CA ASP A 146 -10.36 10.39 3.65
C ASP A 146 -9.50 9.59 4.64
N ILE A 147 -10.11 9.25 5.78
CA ILE A 147 -9.47 8.43 6.82
C ILE A 147 -9.09 7.04 6.28
N ALA A 148 -9.82 6.50 5.31
CA ALA A 148 -9.50 5.21 4.70
C ALA A 148 -8.22 5.30 3.86
N ASP A 149 -8.02 6.38 3.11
CA ASP A 149 -6.79 6.64 2.36
C ASP A 149 -5.61 6.80 3.31
N LEU A 150 -5.78 7.59 4.38
CA LEU A 150 -4.77 7.75 5.42
C LEU A 150 -4.35 6.41 6.04
N CYS A 151 -5.32 5.55 6.38
CA CYS A 151 -5.05 4.21 6.92
C CYS A 151 -4.32 3.33 5.89
N CYS A 152 -4.71 3.38 4.62
CA CYS A 152 -4.07 2.63 3.54
C CYS A 152 -2.59 2.97 3.36
N TYR A 153 -2.18 4.20 3.63
CA TYR A 153 -0.77 4.59 3.64
C TYR A 153 -0.07 4.34 4.97
N ALA A 154 -0.75 4.63 6.09
CA ALA A 154 -0.16 4.53 7.43
C ALA A 154 0.20 3.09 7.80
N VAL A 155 -0.66 2.12 7.48
CA VAL A 155 -0.44 0.74 7.90
C VAL A 155 0.77 0.10 7.25
N PRO A 156 0.99 0.13 5.93
CA PRO A 156 2.23 -0.40 5.33
C PRO A 156 3.49 0.22 5.92
N LEU A 157 3.46 1.54 6.20
CA LEU A 157 4.59 2.24 6.81
C LEU A 157 4.85 1.77 8.25
N LEU A 158 3.82 1.65 9.07
CA LEU A 158 3.93 1.17 10.45
C LEU A 158 4.46 -0.27 10.49
N LEU A 159 4.00 -1.13 9.60
CA LEU A 159 4.47 -2.52 9.50
C LEU A 159 5.95 -2.59 9.13
N LEU A 160 6.43 -1.75 8.21
CA LEU A 160 7.84 -1.63 7.87
C LEU A 160 8.68 -1.21 9.09
N ILE A 161 8.23 -0.20 9.84
CA ILE A 161 8.93 0.29 11.03
C ILE A 161 8.98 -0.78 12.13
N ILE A 162 7.86 -1.45 12.40
CA ILE A 162 7.78 -2.53 13.40
C ILE A 162 8.72 -3.67 13.02
N PHE A 163 8.71 -4.09 11.76
CA PHE A 163 9.57 -5.16 11.26
C PHE A 163 11.06 -4.83 11.44
N GLU A 164 11.50 -3.64 11.03
CA GLU A 164 12.88 -3.20 11.17
C GLU A 164 13.31 -3.09 12.63
N THR A 165 12.44 -2.59 13.49
CA THR A 165 12.73 -2.46 14.92
C THR A 165 12.86 -3.83 15.58
N SER A 166 11.98 -4.77 15.27
CA SER A 166 12.04 -6.15 15.79
C SER A 166 13.33 -6.84 15.36
N LYS A 167 13.68 -6.75 14.08
CA LYS A 167 14.91 -7.33 13.53
C LYS A 167 16.18 -6.79 14.19
N ASN A 168 16.25 -5.48 14.44
CA ASN A 168 17.37 -4.87 15.13
C ASN A 168 17.50 -5.36 16.59
N ASN A 169 16.39 -5.55 17.29
CA ASN A 169 16.37 -6.06 18.65
C ASN A 169 16.86 -7.51 18.72
N GLU A 170 16.50 -8.38 17.79
CA GLU A 170 16.98 -9.75 17.71
C GLU A 170 18.50 -9.83 17.49
N ILE A 171 19.02 -9.01 16.58
CA ILE A 171 20.48 -8.93 16.34
C ILE A 171 21.20 -8.49 17.59
N TRP A 172 20.69 -7.49 18.30
CA TRP A 172 21.28 -7.00 19.56
C TRP A 172 21.29 -8.07 20.65
N GLN A 173 20.20 -8.80 20.85
CA GLN A 173 20.11 -9.89 21.85
C GLN A 173 21.09 -11.02 21.53
N THR A 174 21.18 -11.43 20.27
CA THR A 174 22.11 -12.47 19.83
C THR A 174 23.57 -12.06 20.05
N SER A 175 23.91 -10.80 19.85
CA SER A 175 25.25 -10.28 20.08
C SER A 175 25.63 -10.27 21.56
N LEU A 176 24.69 -9.95 22.45
CA LEU A 176 24.91 -9.99 23.91
C LEU A 176 25.12 -11.40 24.42
N THR A 177 24.32 -12.36 23.97
CA THR A 177 24.45 -13.77 24.38
C THR A 177 25.76 -14.38 23.89
N ALA A 178 26.22 -14.06 22.70
CA ALA A 178 27.51 -14.50 22.18
C ALA A 178 28.70 -13.93 23.00
N SER A 179 28.62 -12.66 23.40
CA SER A 179 29.63 -12.00 24.24
C SER A 179 29.71 -12.59 25.64
N THR A 180 28.59 -12.97 26.25
CA THR A 180 28.56 -13.60 27.58
C THR A 180 29.02 -15.05 27.57
N ALA A 181 28.92 -15.77 26.47
CA ALA A 181 29.38 -17.15 26.32
C ALA A 181 30.90 -17.26 26.07
N SER A 182 31.58 -16.18 25.72
CA SER A 182 33.03 -16.13 25.43
C SER A 182 33.88 -15.70 26.63
N ASN A 183 33.27 -15.31 27.75
CA ASN A 183 33.92 -14.98 29.02
C ASN A 183 33.74 -16.11 30.03
#